data_576e5d2a5f496504bf2ca37327abf662
#
_entry.id   576e5d2a5f496504bf2ca37327abf662
#
_cell.length_a   1.000
_cell.length_b   1.000
_cell.length_c   1.000
_cell.angle_alpha   90.00
_cell.angle_beta   90.00
_cell.angle_gamma   90.00
#
_symmetry.space_group_name_H-M   'P 1'
#
loop_
_entity.id
_entity.type
_entity.pdbx_description
1 polymer ?
#
loop_
_entity_poly.entity_id
_entity_poly.type
_entity_poly.pdbx_seq_one_letter_code
_entity_poly.pdbx_strand_id
1 'polypeptide(L)'
;MTHVTSQRASRYPVVSVAGSIRLGQFLKLAGLVEDGAQARIAIQSGDVTVNGAIETRRGRHLTDGDVVVVDHPADQVGAAVKQLGPGQ
;
A
#
# COMPACT_ATOMS: atom_id res chain seq x y z
N MET A 1 18.41 20.22 4.24
CA MET A 1 18.26 19.14 4.78
C MET A 1 17.10 18.88 5.58
N THR A 2 16.37 19.78 5.93
CA THR A 2 15.24 19.57 6.73
C THR A 2 14.14 18.88 6.04
N HIS A 3 14.28 18.62 4.77
CA HIS A 3 13.16 18.05 4.06
C HIS A 3 13.18 16.58 3.97
N VAL A 4 14.04 15.94 4.70
CA VAL A 4 14.17 14.51 4.60
C VAL A 4 12.88 13.79 4.86
N THR A 5 12.16 14.21 5.88
CA THR A 5 10.90 13.55 6.21
C THR A 5 9.87 13.71 5.12
N SER A 6 9.74 14.91 4.59
CA SER A 6 8.80 15.13 3.51
C SER A 6 9.15 14.34 2.29
N GLN A 7 10.43 14.29 1.99
CA GLN A 7 10.85 13.56 0.83
C GLN A 7 10.63 12.08 0.97
N ARG A 8 10.78 11.58 2.19
CA ARG A 8 10.55 10.19 2.41
C ARG A 8 9.09 9.85 2.17
N ALA A 9 8.18 10.71 2.58
CA ALA A 9 6.77 10.48 2.37
C ALA A 9 6.41 10.50 0.89
N SER A 10 7.14 11.26 0.08
CA SER A 10 6.83 11.34 -1.33
C SER A 10 7.59 10.35 -2.18
N ARG A 11 8.32 9.39 -1.56
CA ARG A 11 8.99 8.39 -2.32
C ARG A 11 8.05 7.50 -3.09
N TYR A 12 6.89 7.28 -2.60
CA TYR A 12 5.95 6.36 -3.21
C TYR A 12 4.83 7.13 -3.88
N PRO A 13 4.35 6.65 -5.02
CA PRO A 13 3.24 7.31 -5.68
C PRO A 13 2.00 7.29 -4.79
N VAL A 14 1.17 8.28 -4.96
CA VAL A 14 -0.09 8.36 -4.26
C VAL A 14 -1.17 7.80 -5.16
N VAL A 15 -1.94 6.85 -4.65
CA VAL A 15 -3.01 6.22 -5.41
C VAL A 15 -4.32 6.58 -4.74
N SER A 16 -5.21 7.22 -5.49
CA SER A 16 -6.50 7.65 -4.98
C SER A 16 -7.50 6.51 -5.05
N VAL A 17 -8.24 6.33 -3.97
CA VAL A 17 -9.28 5.32 -3.91
C VAL A 17 -10.58 5.96 -3.47
N ALA A 18 -11.69 5.49 -3.99
CA ALA A 18 -13.00 5.99 -3.61
C ALA A 18 -13.51 5.13 -2.47
N GLY A 19 -13.81 5.76 -1.33
CA GLY A 19 -14.31 5.04 -0.19
C GLY A 19 -13.26 4.15 0.44
N SER A 20 -13.69 3.10 1.12
CA SER A 20 -12.75 2.22 1.80
C SER A 20 -12.23 1.14 0.84
N ILE A 21 -11.02 0.68 1.09
CA ILE A 21 -10.42 -0.36 0.29
C ILE A 21 -9.65 -1.28 1.24
N ARG A 22 -9.58 -2.55 0.87
CA ARG A 22 -8.84 -3.53 1.66
C ARG A 22 -7.46 -3.73 1.07
N LEU A 23 -6.54 -4.20 1.90
CA LEU A 23 -5.14 -4.34 1.52
C LEU A 23 -4.96 -5.13 0.24
N GLY A 24 -5.59 -6.30 0.14
CA GLY A 24 -5.44 -7.12 -1.07
C GLY A 24 -5.91 -6.42 -2.32
N GLN A 25 -7.01 -5.68 -2.21
CA GLN A 25 -7.53 -4.93 -3.34
C GLN A 25 -6.61 -3.79 -3.74
N PHE A 26 -6.04 -3.13 -2.73
CA PHE A 26 -5.17 -1.99 -2.99
C PHE A 26 -3.90 -2.42 -3.72
N LEU A 27 -3.34 -3.57 -3.33
CA LEU A 27 -2.13 -4.06 -4.01
C LEU A 27 -2.34 -4.21 -5.50
N LYS A 28 -3.50 -4.71 -5.89
CA LYS A 28 -3.83 -4.85 -7.30
C LYS A 28 -4.08 -3.51 -7.95
N LEU A 29 -4.89 -2.68 -7.31
CA LEU A 29 -5.26 -1.40 -7.87
C LEU A 29 -4.04 -0.52 -8.10
N ALA A 30 -3.11 -0.53 -7.18
CA ALA A 30 -1.91 0.30 -7.27
C ALA A 30 -0.83 -0.30 -8.15
N GLY A 31 -1.07 -1.50 -8.69
CA GLY A 31 -0.09 -2.14 -9.55
C GLY A 31 1.12 -2.69 -8.82
N LEU A 32 0.99 -2.92 -7.52
CA LEU A 32 2.10 -3.45 -6.73
C LEU A 32 2.25 -4.95 -6.90
N VAL A 33 1.18 -5.60 -7.33
CA VAL A 33 1.18 -7.01 -7.72
C VAL A 33 0.34 -7.14 -8.98
N GLU A 34 0.46 -8.27 -9.65
CA GLU A 34 -0.23 -8.46 -10.93
C GLU A 34 -1.66 -8.93 -10.80
N ASP A 35 -1.95 -9.72 -9.77
CA ASP A 35 -3.30 -10.25 -9.61
C ASP A 35 -3.56 -10.61 -8.16
N GLY A 36 -4.77 -11.11 -7.90
CA GLY A 36 -5.18 -11.44 -6.54
C GLY A 36 -4.42 -12.58 -5.93
N ALA A 37 -3.99 -13.56 -6.73
CA ALA A 37 -3.22 -14.67 -6.21
C ALA A 37 -1.86 -14.20 -5.75
N GLN A 38 -1.23 -13.32 -6.51
CA GLN A 38 0.05 -12.76 -6.13
C GLN A 38 -0.08 -11.90 -4.87
N ALA A 39 -1.17 -11.14 -4.77
CA ALA A 39 -1.41 -10.34 -3.57
C ALA A 39 -1.50 -11.23 -2.34
N ARG A 40 -2.25 -12.33 -2.44
CA ARG A 40 -2.42 -13.23 -1.30
C ARG A 40 -1.10 -13.84 -0.88
N ILE A 41 -0.30 -14.28 -1.84
CA ILE A 41 0.99 -14.89 -1.54
C ILE A 41 1.91 -13.89 -0.84
N ALA A 42 2.00 -12.68 -1.36
CA ALA A 42 2.88 -11.67 -0.78
C ALA A 42 2.45 -11.32 0.65
N ILE A 43 1.16 -11.17 0.87
CA ILE A 43 0.66 -10.82 2.19
C ILE A 43 0.93 -11.95 3.18
N GLN A 44 0.63 -13.19 2.79
CA GLN A 44 0.80 -14.32 3.68
C GLN A 44 2.26 -14.63 3.97
N SER A 45 3.15 -14.28 3.04
CA SER A 45 4.57 -14.50 3.23
C SER A 45 5.23 -13.46 4.11
N GLY A 46 4.50 -12.41 4.49
CA GLY A 46 5.08 -11.36 5.30
C GLY A 46 5.85 -10.34 4.51
N ASP A 47 5.64 -10.28 3.20
CA ASP A 47 6.36 -9.37 2.33
C ASP A 47 5.69 -8.01 2.20
N VAL A 48 4.56 -7.81 2.85
CA VAL A 48 3.80 -6.57 2.73
C VAL A 48 3.79 -5.85 4.07
N THR A 49 4.13 -4.57 4.04
CA THR A 49 4.03 -3.74 5.23
C THR A 49 3.02 -2.63 5.01
N VAL A 50 2.40 -2.21 6.09
CA VAL A 50 1.55 -1.03 6.11
C VAL A 50 2.14 -0.12 7.17
N ASN A 51 2.56 1.06 6.76
CA ASN A 51 3.20 2.03 7.65
C ASN A 51 4.40 1.41 8.38
N GLY A 52 5.15 0.56 7.68
CA GLY A 52 6.36 -0.03 8.21
C GLY A 52 6.18 -1.29 9.02
N ALA A 53 4.96 -1.73 9.26
CA ALA A 53 4.70 -2.94 10.04
C ALA A 53 4.16 -4.03 9.13
N ILE A 54 4.67 -5.25 9.28
CA ILE A 54 4.22 -6.37 8.48
C ILE A 54 2.73 -6.61 8.72
N GLU A 55 1.98 -6.75 7.64
CA GLU A 55 0.57 -7.03 7.71
C GLU A 55 0.27 -8.30 6.96
N THR A 56 -0.34 -9.28 7.62
CA THR A 56 -0.67 -10.56 6.99
C THR A 56 -2.15 -10.76 6.75
N ARG A 57 -2.97 -9.74 7.04
CA ARG A 57 -4.41 -9.83 6.81
C ARG A 57 -4.77 -9.17 5.51
N ARG A 58 -5.20 -9.98 4.55
CA ARG A 58 -5.57 -9.47 3.24
C ARG A 58 -6.76 -8.51 3.32
N GLY A 59 -7.63 -8.74 4.28
CA GLY A 59 -8.83 -7.92 4.43
C GLY A 59 -8.66 -6.68 5.27
N ARG A 60 -7.43 -6.34 5.65
CA ARG A 60 -7.22 -5.13 6.44
C ARG A 60 -7.72 -3.91 5.69
N HIS A 61 -8.53 -3.09 6.33
CA HIS A 61 -8.97 -1.84 5.77
C HIS A 61 -7.84 -0.82 5.79
N LEU A 62 -7.70 -0.08 4.72
CA LEU A 62 -6.70 0.98 4.62
C LEU A 62 -7.38 2.32 4.78
N THR A 63 -6.64 3.29 5.27
CA THR A 63 -7.16 4.64 5.46
C THR A 63 -6.25 5.63 4.76
N ASP A 64 -6.73 6.85 4.63
CA ASP A 64 -5.98 7.91 3.99
C ASP A 64 -4.62 8.06 4.67
N GLY A 65 -3.58 8.14 3.87
CA GLY A 65 -2.23 8.31 4.38
C GLY A 65 -1.49 7.03 4.67
N ASP A 66 -2.15 5.87 4.63
CA ASP A 66 -1.43 4.62 4.82
C ASP A 66 -0.43 4.41 3.70
N VAL A 67 0.76 3.95 4.05
CA VAL A 67 1.81 3.64 3.07
C VAL A 67 2.01 2.15 3.03
N VAL A 68 1.77 1.57 1.86
CA VAL A 68 1.83 0.13 1.65
C VAL A 68 3.06 -0.18 0.82
N VAL A 69 3.88 -1.09 1.29
CA VAL A 69 5.10 -1.48 0.59
C VAL A 69 5.14 -2.99 0.42
N VAL A 70 5.52 -3.43 -0.76
CA VAL A 70 5.70 -4.85 -1.06
C VAL A 70 7.18 -5.08 -1.34
N ASP A 71 7.75 -6.04 -0.62
CA ASP A 71 9.15 -6.37 -0.75
C ASP A 71 9.30 -7.53 -1.71
N HIS A 72 9.61 -7.23 -2.97
CA HIS A 72 9.87 -8.24 -3.97
C HIS A 72 11.34 -8.63 -3.93
N PRO A 73 11.69 -9.83 -4.38
CA PRO A 73 13.08 -10.29 -4.31
C PRO A 73 14.09 -9.33 -4.93
N ALA A 74 13.72 -8.68 -6.01
CA ALA A 74 14.65 -7.81 -6.70
C ALA A 74 14.45 -6.34 -6.38
N ASP A 75 13.36 -5.98 -5.71
CA ASP A 75 13.01 -4.58 -5.61
C ASP A 75 11.91 -4.38 -4.58
N GLN A 76 11.79 -3.17 -4.08
CA GLN A 76 10.68 -2.77 -3.23
C GLN A 76 9.79 -1.82 -3.99
N VAL A 77 8.49 -2.07 -3.96
CA VAL A 77 7.53 -1.17 -4.57
C VAL A 77 6.51 -0.77 -3.53
N GLY A 78 5.95 0.40 -3.67
CA GLY A 78 4.98 0.85 -2.68
C GLY A 78 4.12 1.97 -3.21
N ALA A 79 3.09 2.30 -2.45
CA ALA A 79 2.18 3.38 -2.78
C ALA A 79 1.51 3.88 -1.51
N ALA A 80 1.16 5.16 -1.51
CA ALA A 80 0.42 5.76 -0.41
C ALA A 80 -1.04 5.86 -0.79
N VAL A 81 -1.91 5.67 0.18
CA VAL A 81 -3.35 5.71 -0.03
C VAL A 81 -3.85 7.13 0.11
N LYS A 82 -4.58 7.59 -0.89
CA LYS A 82 -5.33 8.83 -0.80
C LYS A 82 -6.80 8.49 -0.87
N GLN A 83 -7.49 8.61 0.23
CA GLN A 83 -8.90 8.22 0.28
C GLN A 83 -9.77 9.42 -0.07
N LEU A 84 -10.57 9.26 -1.10
CA LEU A 84 -11.50 10.28 -1.50
C LEU A 84 -12.76 10.05 -0.69
N GLY A 85 -13.02 10.93 0.24
CA GLY A 85 -14.10 10.74 1.15
C GLY A 85 -15.46 10.80 0.48
N PRO A 86 -16.39 9.97 0.91
CA PRO A 86 -17.74 10.06 0.39
C PRO A 86 -18.36 11.37 0.81
N GLY A 87 -19.07 11.98 -0.07
CA GLY A 87 -19.68 13.24 0.24
C GLY A 87 -18.74 14.41 0.25
N GLN A 88 -17.54 14.20 -0.16
CA GLN A 88 -16.57 15.27 -0.20
C GLN A 88 -16.62 15.99 -1.52
#